data_5abdf118afb900016a5364cabd22ea7b
#
_entry.id   5abdf118afb900016a5364cabd22ea7b
#
_cell.length_a   1.000
_cell.length_b   1.000
_cell.length_c   1.000
_cell.angle_alpha   90.00
_cell.angle_beta   90.00
_cell.angle_gamma   90.00
#
_symmetry.space_group_name_H-M   'P 1'
#
loop_
_entity.id
_entity.type
_entity.pdbx_description
1 polymer ?
#
loop_
_entity_poly.entity_id
_entity_poly.type
_entity_poly.pdbx_seq_one_letter_code
_entity_poly.pdbx_strand_id
1 'polypeptide(L)'
;MSGAARKILIGQVVGTKMIRTAKVRVNRLHLDPFVTQYFPKRSTVFAHDPEEAAKLGDIVLVKELPIKKSTHVKYQMERIIYSLGNVTDPITGKKCDCYSYWDDDKSTEDAVSTPGSTDGDGMEEEITRTIGEERELKTEGTPV
;
A
#
# COMPACT_ATOMS: atom_id res chain seq x y z
N MET A 1 13.14 -13.06 39.12
CA MET A 1 12.30 -12.22 38.22
C MET A 1 11.83 -13.09 37.07
N SER A 2 10.57 -13.45 37.04
CA SER A 2 9.98 -14.22 35.96
C SER A 2 9.84 -13.32 34.72
N GLY A 3 10.76 -13.44 33.78
CA GLY A 3 10.70 -12.72 32.52
C GLY A 3 9.51 -13.25 31.72
N ALA A 4 8.45 -12.46 31.58
CA ALA A 4 7.32 -12.82 30.73
C ALA A 4 7.80 -13.16 29.32
N ALA A 5 7.45 -14.33 28.82
CA ALA A 5 7.82 -14.77 27.48
C ALA A 5 7.23 -13.80 26.43
N ARG A 6 8.10 -13.15 25.68
CA ARG A 6 7.70 -12.20 24.64
C ARG A 6 7.18 -12.94 23.42
N LYS A 7 6.12 -12.43 22.85
CA LYS A 7 5.51 -13.03 21.66
C LYS A 7 6.44 -12.88 20.44
N ILE A 8 6.72 -14.02 19.81
CA ILE A 8 7.50 -14.09 18.57
C ILE A 8 6.57 -14.53 17.46
N LEU A 9 6.65 -13.88 16.31
CA LEU A 9 5.82 -14.13 15.15
C LEU A 9 6.68 -14.24 13.90
N ILE A 10 6.26 -15.07 12.98
CA ILE A 10 6.83 -15.15 11.63
C ILE A 10 5.80 -14.57 10.67
N GLY A 11 6.26 -13.76 9.73
CA GLY A 11 5.38 -13.16 8.74
C GLY A 11 6.12 -12.71 7.49
N GLN A 12 5.36 -12.38 6.46
CA GLN A 12 5.87 -11.86 5.20
C GLN A 12 5.76 -10.34 5.18
N VAL A 13 6.81 -9.68 4.70
CA VAL A 13 6.84 -8.23 4.50
C VAL A 13 5.97 -7.85 3.31
N VAL A 14 4.97 -7.01 3.54
CA VAL A 14 4.00 -6.55 2.52
C VAL A 14 4.23 -5.08 2.14
N GLY A 15 4.99 -4.35 2.95
CA GLY A 15 5.26 -2.95 2.67
C GLY A 15 6.40 -2.39 3.49
N THR A 16 7.19 -1.54 2.85
CA THR A 16 8.37 -0.86 3.44
C THR A 16 8.33 0.65 3.21
N LYS A 17 7.16 1.22 2.83
CA LYS A 17 7.03 2.66 2.52
C LYS A 17 7.25 3.60 3.71
N MET A 18 7.13 3.10 4.94
CA MET A 18 7.32 3.89 6.16
C MET A 18 8.77 3.84 6.60
N ILE A 19 9.31 4.98 6.98
CA ILE A 19 10.69 5.10 7.50
C ILE A 19 10.84 4.22 8.75
N ARG A 20 11.86 3.36 8.76
CA ARG A 20 12.22 2.44 9.85
C ARG A 20 11.08 1.56 10.34
N THR A 21 10.12 1.24 9.45
CA THR A 21 8.97 0.42 9.83
C THR A 21 8.53 -0.47 8.68
N ALA A 22 8.56 -1.78 8.90
CA ALA A 22 8.07 -2.77 7.96
C ALA A 22 6.62 -3.18 8.29
N LYS A 23 5.78 -3.27 7.26
CA LYS A 23 4.43 -3.81 7.35
C LYS A 23 4.47 -5.31 7.10
N VAL A 24 4.21 -6.11 8.12
CA VAL A 24 4.34 -7.57 8.09
C VAL A 24 2.97 -8.24 8.17
N ARG A 25 2.71 -9.15 7.25
CA ARG A 25 1.51 -10.00 7.24
C ARG A 25 1.83 -11.30 7.98
N VAL A 26 1.07 -11.57 9.02
CA VAL A 26 1.15 -12.81 9.81
C VAL A 26 -0.10 -13.64 9.56
N ASN A 27 0.08 -14.89 9.15
CA ASN A 27 -1.00 -15.85 8.99
C ASN A 27 -1.12 -16.68 10.27
N ARG A 28 -2.33 -16.78 10.82
CA ARG A 28 -2.63 -17.59 11.99
C ARG A 28 -3.87 -18.43 11.74
N LEU A 29 -3.88 -19.61 12.32
CA LEU A 29 -5.07 -20.43 12.35
C LEU A 29 -6.01 -19.89 13.43
N HIS A 30 -7.26 -19.71 13.09
CA HIS A 30 -8.33 -19.30 13.98
C HIS A 30 -9.44 -20.33 13.93
N LEU A 31 -9.87 -20.79 15.11
CA LEU A 31 -10.99 -21.71 15.24
C LEU A 31 -12.30 -20.94 14.99
N ASP A 32 -13.07 -21.39 14.02
CA ASP A 32 -14.45 -20.93 13.85
C ASP A 32 -15.37 -21.74 14.78
N PRO A 33 -16.06 -21.10 15.74
CA PRO A 33 -16.89 -21.81 16.70
C PRO A 33 -18.13 -22.46 16.08
N PHE A 34 -18.60 -21.96 14.94
CA PHE A 34 -19.80 -22.50 14.28
C PHE A 34 -19.49 -23.79 13.52
N VAL A 35 -18.39 -23.81 12.76
CA VAL A 35 -17.98 -24.95 11.94
C VAL A 35 -17.03 -25.89 12.72
N THR A 36 -16.53 -25.45 13.89
CA THR A 36 -15.53 -26.16 14.70
C THR A 36 -14.27 -26.56 13.96
N GLN A 37 -13.89 -25.77 12.94
CA GLN A 37 -12.74 -26.00 12.10
C GLN A 37 -11.79 -24.80 12.10
N TYR A 38 -10.49 -25.05 11.88
CA TYR A 38 -9.48 -24.01 11.85
C TYR A 38 -9.35 -23.41 10.45
N PHE A 39 -9.49 -22.09 10.36
CA PHE A 39 -9.28 -21.33 9.14
C PHE A 39 -8.08 -20.37 9.24
N PRO A 40 -7.33 -20.14 8.14
CA PRO A 40 -6.24 -19.19 8.14
C PRO A 40 -6.78 -17.76 8.19
N LYS A 41 -6.45 -17.02 9.25
CA LYS A 41 -6.77 -15.60 9.41
C LYS A 41 -5.50 -14.77 9.25
N ARG A 42 -5.55 -13.83 8.32
CA ARG A 42 -4.46 -12.87 8.05
C ARG A 42 -4.55 -11.70 9.02
N SER A 43 -3.45 -11.35 9.66
CA SER A 43 -3.32 -10.13 10.46
C SER A 43 -2.09 -9.35 10.02
N THR A 44 -2.21 -8.03 9.97
CA THR A 44 -1.09 -7.16 9.62
C THR A 44 -0.55 -6.51 10.89
N VAL A 45 0.75 -6.56 11.07
CA VAL A 45 1.47 -5.94 12.18
C VAL A 45 2.55 -5.00 11.65
N PHE A 46 2.82 -3.92 12.38
CA PHE A 46 3.93 -3.02 12.10
C PHE A 46 5.11 -3.38 12.98
N ALA A 47 6.24 -3.66 12.35
CA ALA A 47 7.49 -4.00 13.01
C ALA A 47 8.51 -2.89 12.80
N HIS A 48 9.20 -2.48 13.85
CA HIS A 48 10.31 -1.55 13.77
C HIS A 48 11.52 -2.22 13.14
N ASP A 49 12.03 -1.65 12.07
CA ASP A 49 13.25 -2.05 11.37
C ASP A 49 14.25 -0.88 11.41
N PRO A 50 15.24 -0.90 12.30
CA PRO A 50 16.17 0.22 12.45
C PRO A 50 17.12 0.38 11.28
N GLU A 51 17.44 -0.72 10.58
CA GLU A 51 18.44 -0.80 9.51
C GLU A 51 17.82 -0.67 8.11
N GLU A 52 16.46 -0.69 8.04
CA GLU A 52 15.73 -0.71 6.76
C GLU A 52 16.18 -1.85 5.85
N ALA A 53 16.55 -2.97 6.47
CA ALA A 53 17.07 -4.13 5.75
C ALA A 53 15.96 -4.96 5.08
N ALA A 54 14.71 -4.85 5.55
CA ALA A 54 13.59 -5.62 5.05
C ALA A 54 13.15 -5.15 3.66
N LYS A 55 12.96 -6.09 2.75
CA LYS A 55 12.42 -5.87 1.41
C LYS A 55 11.03 -6.48 1.29
N LEU A 56 10.28 -6.03 0.29
CA LEU A 56 8.99 -6.62 -0.06
C LEU A 56 9.16 -8.10 -0.36
N GLY A 57 8.27 -8.93 0.20
CA GLY A 57 8.30 -10.37 0.00
C GLY A 57 9.11 -11.16 1.03
N ASP A 58 10.04 -10.54 1.74
CA ASP A 58 10.89 -11.21 2.72
C ASP A 58 10.09 -11.87 3.85
N ILE A 59 10.54 -13.04 4.28
CA ILE A 59 10.00 -13.70 5.46
C ILE A 59 10.85 -13.32 6.66
N VAL A 60 10.23 -12.66 7.64
CA VAL A 60 10.90 -12.07 8.78
C VAL A 60 10.38 -12.61 10.11
N LEU A 61 11.28 -12.66 11.08
CA LEU A 61 10.98 -12.94 12.47
C LEU A 61 10.77 -11.62 13.20
N VAL A 62 9.58 -11.46 13.80
CA VAL A 62 9.24 -10.26 14.57
C VAL A 62 8.97 -10.63 16.03
N LYS A 63 9.49 -9.80 16.94
CA LYS A 63 9.39 -9.98 18.39
C LYS A 63 8.65 -8.82 19.02
N GLU A 64 7.82 -9.11 19.99
CA GLU A 64 7.10 -8.08 20.74
C GLU A 64 8.06 -7.26 21.60
N LEU A 65 7.96 -5.93 21.49
CA LEU A 65 8.74 -4.99 22.31
C LEU A 65 8.16 -4.91 23.74
N PRO A 66 9.02 -4.76 24.76
CA PRO A 66 8.56 -4.53 26.14
C PRO A 66 7.83 -3.18 26.26
N ILE A 67 8.30 -2.17 25.54
CA ILE A 67 7.72 -0.82 25.48
C ILE A 67 7.39 -0.52 24.04
N LYS A 68 6.16 -0.11 23.77
CA LYS A 68 5.70 0.27 22.43
C LYS A 68 6.46 1.51 21.93
N LYS A 69 6.97 1.47 20.72
CA LYS A 69 7.59 2.66 20.10
C LYS A 69 6.55 3.70 19.66
N SER A 70 5.40 3.24 19.18
CA SER A 70 4.28 4.07 18.74
C SER A 70 2.97 3.36 19.05
N THR A 71 1.85 4.06 18.88
CA THR A 71 0.51 3.49 19.03
C THR A 71 0.34 2.21 18.20
N HIS A 72 0.90 2.18 16.99
CA HIS A 72 0.77 1.05 16.06
C HIS A 72 1.97 0.12 16.07
N VAL A 73 3.19 0.61 16.42
CA VAL A 73 4.43 -0.16 16.38
C VAL A 73 4.69 -0.80 17.73
N LYS A 74 4.31 -2.06 17.84
CA LYS A 74 4.46 -2.90 19.05
C LYS A 74 5.53 -3.97 18.91
N TYR A 75 5.99 -4.22 17.70
CA TYR A 75 6.93 -5.27 17.35
C TYR A 75 8.22 -4.70 16.80
N GLN A 76 9.29 -5.47 16.93
CA GLN A 76 10.59 -5.19 16.32
C GLN A 76 10.97 -6.35 15.42
N MET A 77 11.56 -6.06 14.30
CA MET A 77 12.17 -7.07 13.44
C MET A 77 13.47 -7.55 14.11
N GLU A 78 13.58 -8.86 14.31
CA GLU A 78 14.75 -9.49 14.92
C GLU A 78 15.73 -9.95 13.85
N ARG A 79 15.22 -10.61 12.82
CA ARG A 79 16.03 -11.06 11.68
C ARG A 79 15.18 -11.40 10.46
N ILE A 80 15.78 -11.37 9.29
CA ILE A 80 15.24 -11.89 8.06
C ILE A 80 15.56 -13.39 8.01
N ILE A 81 14.54 -14.23 7.84
CA ILE A 81 14.70 -15.68 7.74
C ILE A 81 14.99 -16.07 6.29
N TYR A 82 14.15 -15.55 5.36
CA TYR A 82 14.32 -15.77 3.93
C TYR A 82 14.17 -14.43 3.21
N SER A 83 15.19 -14.06 2.45
CA SER A 83 15.20 -12.87 1.61
C SER A 83 14.64 -13.22 0.23
N LEU A 84 13.30 -13.21 0.12
CA LEU A 84 12.60 -13.52 -1.13
C LEU A 84 12.43 -12.28 -2.03
N GLY A 85 12.59 -11.08 -1.50
CA GLY A 85 12.45 -9.84 -2.25
C GLY A 85 13.58 -9.54 -3.25
N ASN A 86 14.58 -10.40 -3.37
CA ASN A 86 15.70 -10.29 -4.33
C ASN A 86 15.82 -11.49 -5.27
N VAL A 87 14.78 -12.29 -5.38
CA VAL A 87 14.81 -13.45 -6.27
C VAL A 87 14.80 -12.97 -7.71
N THR A 88 15.77 -13.45 -8.50
CA THR A 88 15.82 -13.21 -9.95
C THR A 88 15.30 -14.46 -10.63
N ASP A 89 14.33 -14.29 -11.52
CA ASP A 89 13.81 -15.40 -12.34
C ASP A 89 14.91 -15.91 -13.28
N PRO A 90 15.27 -17.19 -13.22
CA PRO A 90 16.34 -17.75 -14.06
C PRO A 90 15.98 -17.79 -15.55
N ILE A 91 14.69 -17.67 -15.90
CA ILE A 91 14.22 -17.72 -17.29
C ILE A 91 14.20 -16.33 -17.91
N THR A 92 13.58 -15.37 -17.23
CA THR A 92 13.37 -14.01 -17.74
C THR A 92 14.46 -13.02 -17.31
N GLY A 93 15.26 -13.36 -16.28
CA GLY A 93 16.27 -12.47 -15.70
C GLY A 93 15.70 -11.29 -14.91
N LYS A 94 14.38 -11.19 -14.81
CA LYS A 94 13.70 -10.12 -14.07
C LYS A 94 13.66 -10.39 -12.57
N LYS A 95 13.71 -9.34 -11.77
CA LYS A 95 13.49 -9.44 -10.33
C LYS A 95 12.01 -9.65 -10.03
N CYS A 96 11.69 -10.61 -9.18
CA CYS A 96 10.32 -10.93 -8.80
C CYS A 96 10.13 -10.89 -7.28
N ASP A 97 8.91 -10.57 -6.87
CA ASP A 97 8.42 -10.54 -5.49
C ASP A 97 7.41 -11.66 -5.26
N CYS A 98 7.76 -12.91 -5.53
CA CYS A 98 6.88 -14.09 -5.38
C CYS A 98 5.56 -14.06 -6.17
N TYR A 99 5.02 -12.87 -6.49
CA TYR A 99 3.71 -12.69 -7.14
C TYR A 99 3.75 -11.80 -8.37
N SER A 100 4.68 -10.86 -8.46
CA SER A 100 4.81 -9.90 -9.57
C SER A 100 6.26 -9.64 -9.91
N TYR A 101 6.52 -9.22 -11.14
CA TYR A 101 7.82 -8.72 -11.56
C TYR A 101 7.95 -7.23 -11.22
N TRP A 102 9.12 -6.80 -10.76
CA TRP A 102 9.34 -5.42 -10.34
C TRP A 102 9.31 -4.41 -11.49
N ASP A 103 9.57 -4.87 -12.71
CA ASP A 103 9.64 -4.02 -13.89
C ASP A 103 8.30 -3.82 -14.59
N ASP A 104 7.27 -4.59 -14.21
CA ASP A 104 5.95 -4.49 -14.84
C ASP A 104 5.17 -3.23 -14.39
N ASP A 105 5.48 -2.68 -13.21
CA ASP A 105 4.81 -1.47 -12.69
C ASP A 105 5.22 -0.17 -13.43
N LYS A 106 6.39 -0.16 -14.09
CA LYS A 106 6.86 1.01 -14.85
C LYS A 106 6.30 1.07 -16.27
N SER A 107 5.91 -0.06 -16.85
CA SER A 107 5.37 -0.11 -18.21
C SER A 107 3.89 0.28 -18.30
N THR A 108 3.17 0.34 -17.20
CA THR A 108 1.76 0.77 -17.16
C THR A 108 1.59 2.27 -16.92
N GLU A 109 2.58 2.94 -16.31
CA GLU A 109 2.50 4.40 -16.13
C GLU A 109 2.91 5.16 -17.40
N ASP A 110 3.83 4.60 -18.20
CA ASP A 110 4.25 5.22 -19.49
C ASP A 110 3.31 4.91 -20.66
N ALA A 111 2.39 3.93 -20.52
CA ALA A 111 1.43 3.57 -21.57
C ALA A 111 0.09 4.30 -21.49
N VAL A 112 -0.16 5.10 -20.45
CA VAL A 112 -1.35 5.94 -20.28
C VAL A 112 -1.08 7.41 -20.66
N SER A 113 0.05 7.74 -21.22
CA SER A 113 0.18 8.95 -22.02
C SER A 113 -0.36 8.68 -23.41
N THR A 114 -1.66 8.65 -23.53
CA THR A 114 -2.38 8.67 -24.81
C THR A 114 -2.06 10.01 -25.51
N PRO A 115 -1.40 10.01 -26.65
CA PRO A 115 -1.39 11.17 -27.53
C PRO A 115 -2.69 11.13 -28.32
N GLY A 116 -3.63 11.98 -27.99
CA GLY A 116 -4.80 12.12 -28.86
C GLY A 116 -6.11 12.40 -28.17
N SER A 117 -6.28 13.60 -27.71
CA SER A 117 -7.54 14.32 -27.78
C SER A 117 -7.25 15.81 -27.87
N THR A 118 -6.71 16.20 -28.97
CA THR A 118 -7.07 17.44 -29.61
C THR A 118 -8.47 17.25 -30.14
N ASP A 119 -9.32 18.18 -29.78
CA ASP A 119 -10.65 18.46 -30.31
C ASP A 119 -11.76 18.33 -29.25
N GLY A 120 -11.92 19.40 -28.48
CA GLY A 120 -13.04 19.53 -27.55
C GLY A 120 -13.14 20.90 -26.85
N ASP A 121 -12.20 21.80 -27.05
CA ASP A 121 -12.16 23.10 -26.35
C ASP A 121 -12.96 24.24 -27.03
N GLY A 122 -13.66 23.95 -28.13
CA GLY A 122 -14.43 24.96 -28.85
C GLY A 122 -15.88 25.16 -28.43
N MET A 123 -16.44 24.28 -27.62
CA MET A 123 -17.90 24.30 -27.36
C MET A 123 -18.29 24.82 -25.98
N GLU A 124 -17.41 24.83 -25.02
CA GLU A 124 -17.76 25.31 -23.66
C GLU A 124 -17.63 26.83 -23.47
N GLU A 125 -16.81 27.51 -24.26
CA GLU A 125 -16.71 28.97 -24.22
C GLU A 125 -17.91 29.68 -24.83
N GLU A 126 -18.58 29.09 -25.81
CA GLU A 126 -19.76 29.70 -26.45
C GLU A 126 -21.01 29.62 -25.55
N ILE A 127 -21.14 28.57 -24.76
CA ILE A 127 -22.27 28.39 -23.82
C ILE A 127 -22.14 29.36 -22.65
N THR A 128 -20.95 29.64 -22.18
CA THR A 128 -20.74 30.58 -21.05
C THR A 128 -20.95 32.03 -21.47
N ARG A 129 -20.66 32.39 -22.72
CA ARG A 129 -20.94 33.75 -23.25
C ARG A 129 -22.42 34.01 -23.41
N THR A 130 -23.19 33.03 -23.89
CA THR A 130 -24.66 33.17 -24.10
C THR A 130 -25.39 33.31 -22.77
N ILE A 131 -24.96 32.60 -21.73
CA ILE A 131 -25.60 32.69 -20.40
C ILE A 131 -25.22 34.00 -19.68
N GLY A 132 -24.03 34.54 -19.92
CA GLY A 132 -23.61 35.84 -19.39
C GLY A 132 -24.42 37.01 -19.97
N GLU A 133 -24.67 36.98 -21.29
CA GLU A 133 -25.37 38.06 -22.00
C GLU A 133 -26.88 38.14 -21.66
N GLU A 134 -27.52 36.99 -21.44
CA GLU A 134 -28.93 36.97 -20.96
C GLU A 134 -29.12 37.44 -19.52
N ARG A 135 -28.10 37.43 -18.69
CA ARG A 135 -28.17 37.94 -17.30
C ARG A 135 -28.01 39.44 -17.21
N GLU A 136 -27.25 40.05 -18.09
CA GLU A 136 -27.09 41.54 -18.12
C GLU A 136 -28.33 42.22 -18.67
N LEU A 137 -29.08 41.61 -19.59
CA LEU A 137 -30.29 42.17 -20.16
C LEU A 137 -31.53 42.15 -19.21
N LYS A 138 -31.47 41.41 -18.13
CA LYS A 138 -32.58 41.34 -17.14
C LYS A 138 -32.44 42.28 -15.93
N THR A 139 -31.36 43.02 -15.81
CA THR A 139 -31.15 43.95 -14.68
C THR A 139 -31.42 45.41 -15.00
N GLU A 140 -31.71 45.79 -16.26
CA GLU A 140 -31.96 47.17 -16.66
C GLU A 140 -33.45 47.50 -16.93
N GLY A 141 -34.37 46.96 -16.20
CA GLY A 141 -35.77 47.21 -16.47
C GLY A 141 -36.69 47.23 -15.24
N THR A 142 -36.47 48.17 -14.31
CA THR A 142 -37.61 48.67 -13.50
C THR A 142 -37.27 50.02 -12.90
N PRO A 143 -37.75 51.13 -13.44
CA PRO A 143 -37.88 52.39 -12.74
C PRO A 143 -39.26 52.49 -12.08
N VAL A 144 -39.29 53.03 -10.87
CA VAL A 144 -40.34 53.59 -9.99
C VAL A 144 -40.69 52.74 -8.82
#